data_33079272ffdcc2dee3ab4791f1e01ef5
#
_entry.id   33079272ffdcc2dee3ab4791f1e01ef5
#
_cell.length_a   1.000
_cell.length_b   1.000
_cell.length_c   1.000
_cell.angle_alpha   90.00
_cell.angle_beta   90.00
_cell.angle_gamma   90.00
#
_symmetry.space_group_name_H-M   'P 1'
#
loop_
_entity.id
_entity.type
_entity.pdbx_description
1 polymer ?
#
loop_
_entity_poly.entity_id
_entity_poly.type
_entity_poly.pdbx_seq_one_letter_code
_entity_poly.pdbx_strand_id
1 'polypeptide(L)'
;MPLVRHADVRVPACILSPTATHTQPSGYPVQLSILLLTIDRSAADSLTAALSKPGHGVTTVADPVDLFAAAAGYSLVIVDRVKHPYTVPAVIEELRRDDATSRLPVLAIAQADDIEERIALLEAGADEVITKPFDPVELEARVEAVSLRFERSTSAAPVVPLVTASIGDPNARRVITVFSPKGGVGTTTIATNLAVLTAERQTKSTLLIDLDLSFGQVASHLNLQPKLGLLELVRDDSALREAELFRTYAAVHPSGLQVIAAPPAPGFASLVTAEHVELVLARAVEAYEVIIIDAGATRDERMLAIFARSDTVVVPVVPEIPALNAVHLLLDQLSETGALGGQTLFVLNNMFAKDLLRRADVETALGASIGSELPYDPLAYLRAANEGIPVVTGSPRSAATAKFRELADAVLGKAIVPVAASTNGTEPAAKKERRGLFGRR
;
A
#
# COMPACT_ATOMS: atom_id res chain seq x y z
N MET A 1 -63.79 -32.89 19.04
CA MET A 1 -62.94 -33.84 19.81
C MET A 1 -62.40 -34.89 18.88
N PRO A 2 -61.14 -35.32 18.96
CA PRO A 2 -60.13 -35.02 19.93
C PRO A 2 -58.84 -34.43 19.32
N LEU A 3 -58.05 -33.89 20.23
CA LEU A 3 -56.66 -33.41 20.13
C LEU A 3 -55.68 -34.44 19.54
N VAL A 4 -54.82 -34.00 18.63
CA VAL A 4 -53.56 -34.70 18.29
C VAL A 4 -52.39 -33.89 18.82
N ARG A 5 -51.56 -34.58 19.62
CA ARG A 5 -50.44 -34.08 20.38
C ARG A 5 -49.25 -33.74 19.49
N HIS A 6 -48.58 -32.63 19.81
CA HIS A 6 -47.25 -32.30 19.33
C HIS A 6 -46.25 -33.36 19.77
N ALA A 7 -45.43 -33.84 18.85
CA ALA A 7 -44.26 -34.66 19.15
C ALA A 7 -43.05 -33.75 19.42
N ASP A 8 -42.51 -33.90 20.61
CA ASP A 8 -41.27 -33.31 21.07
C ASP A 8 -40.09 -33.82 20.22
N VAL A 9 -39.44 -32.93 19.53
CA VAL A 9 -38.08 -33.17 18.95
C VAL A 9 -37.07 -32.65 19.96
N ARG A 10 -36.43 -33.57 20.67
CA ARG A 10 -35.31 -33.29 21.58
C ARG A 10 -34.09 -32.91 20.78
N VAL A 11 -33.60 -31.69 21.00
CA VAL A 11 -32.27 -31.23 20.62
C VAL A 11 -31.28 -31.70 21.68
N PRO A 12 -30.17 -32.38 21.36
CA PRO A 12 -29.13 -32.64 22.33
C PRO A 12 -28.30 -31.38 22.52
N ALA A 13 -28.37 -30.82 23.73
CA ALA A 13 -27.44 -29.82 24.21
C ALA A 13 -26.06 -30.47 24.42
N CYS A 14 -25.04 -29.94 23.73
CA CYS A 14 -23.67 -30.09 24.18
C CYS A 14 -23.00 -28.70 24.11
N ILE A 15 -23.18 -27.97 25.21
CA ILE A 15 -22.43 -26.73 25.49
C ILE A 15 -21.08 -27.20 26.05
N LEU A 16 -20.02 -27.00 25.33
CA LEU A 16 -18.67 -26.94 25.88
C LEU A 16 -18.00 -25.68 25.33
N SER A 17 -17.91 -24.69 26.22
CA SER A 17 -17.00 -23.54 26.04
C SER A 17 -15.55 -24.05 26.04
N PRO A 18 -14.69 -23.61 25.16
CA PRO A 18 -13.26 -23.66 25.39
C PRO A 18 -12.71 -22.24 25.57
N THR A 19 -12.52 -21.84 26.81
CA THR A 19 -11.42 -20.96 27.19
C THR A 19 -10.14 -21.79 27.14
N ALA A 20 -9.35 -21.63 26.10
CA ALA A 20 -7.94 -22.00 26.13
C ALA A 20 -7.20 -21.18 25.06
N THR A 21 -6.51 -20.15 25.52
CA THR A 21 -5.39 -19.51 24.83
C THR A 21 -4.33 -20.57 24.52
N HIS A 22 -4.29 -21.05 23.28
CA HIS A 22 -3.15 -21.75 22.73
C HIS A 22 -2.53 -20.91 21.63
N THR A 23 -1.41 -20.24 21.97
CA THR A 23 -0.38 -19.83 21.03
C THR A 23 0.15 -21.10 20.33
N GLN A 24 -0.25 -21.34 19.07
CA GLN A 24 0.34 -22.36 18.23
C GLN A 24 1.52 -21.76 17.41
N PRO A 25 2.59 -22.53 17.22
CA PRO A 25 3.72 -22.10 16.40
C PRO A 25 3.33 -22.08 14.91
N SER A 26 3.77 -21.06 14.19
CA SER A 26 3.60 -20.84 12.76
C SER A 26 4.07 -22.07 11.95
N GLY A 27 3.18 -22.68 11.16
CA GLY A 27 3.55 -23.75 10.25
C GLY A 27 2.45 -24.73 9.83
N TYR A 28 1.21 -24.56 10.27
CA TYR A 28 0.08 -25.39 9.81
C TYR A 28 -0.84 -24.63 8.87
N PRO A 29 -1.35 -25.27 7.78
CA PRO A 29 -2.31 -24.63 6.90
C PRO A 29 -3.57 -24.20 7.68
N VAL A 30 -4.03 -22.98 7.44
CA VAL A 30 -5.23 -22.43 8.08
C VAL A 30 -6.44 -23.27 7.69
N GLN A 31 -7.15 -23.81 8.67
CA GLN A 31 -8.37 -24.57 8.42
C GLN A 31 -9.54 -23.58 8.21
N LEU A 32 -10.10 -23.57 6.99
CA LEU A 32 -11.20 -22.70 6.63
C LEU A 32 -12.56 -23.40 6.75
N SER A 33 -13.58 -22.66 7.14
CA SER A 33 -14.97 -23.06 6.96
C SER A 33 -15.51 -22.44 5.67
N ILE A 34 -15.80 -23.27 4.66
CA ILE A 34 -16.19 -22.86 3.31
C ILE A 34 -17.65 -23.20 3.08
N LEU A 35 -18.44 -22.23 2.60
CA LEU A 35 -19.82 -22.42 2.18
C LEU A 35 -19.87 -22.44 0.64
N LEU A 36 -20.22 -23.58 0.07
CA LEU A 36 -20.30 -23.79 -1.37
C LEU A 36 -21.77 -23.77 -1.84
N LEU A 37 -22.09 -22.83 -2.73
CA LEU A 37 -23.39 -22.81 -3.43
C LEU A 37 -23.25 -23.41 -4.82
N THR A 38 -23.92 -24.53 -5.05
CA THR A 38 -24.04 -25.13 -6.37
C THR A 38 -25.27 -26.06 -6.47
N ILE A 39 -25.94 -26.04 -7.61
CA ILE A 39 -27.04 -27.00 -7.94
C ILE A 39 -26.50 -28.25 -8.61
N ASP A 40 -25.24 -28.30 -8.99
CA ASP A 40 -24.57 -29.42 -9.64
C ASP A 40 -23.93 -30.34 -8.61
N ARG A 41 -24.54 -31.52 -8.37
CA ARG A 41 -24.06 -32.49 -7.40
C ARG A 41 -22.66 -33.01 -7.73
N SER A 42 -22.37 -33.22 -9.02
CA SER A 42 -21.05 -33.73 -9.44
C SER A 42 -19.96 -32.69 -9.18
N ALA A 43 -20.27 -31.40 -9.43
CA ALA A 43 -19.39 -30.30 -9.11
C ALA A 43 -19.22 -30.16 -7.59
N ALA A 44 -20.29 -30.30 -6.80
CA ALA A 44 -20.24 -30.27 -5.35
C ALA A 44 -19.29 -31.33 -4.77
N ASP A 45 -19.43 -32.57 -5.23
CA ASP A 45 -18.58 -33.70 -4.78
C ASP A 45 -17.12 -33.47 -5.15
N SER A 46 -16.86 -32.99 -6.38
CA SER A 46 -15.49 -32.73 -6.87
C SER A 46 -14.82 -31.58 -6.13
N LEU A 47 -15.53 -30.47 -5.92
CA LEU A 47 -15.05 -29.30 -5.20
C LEU A 47 -14.82 -29.60 -3.72
N THR A 48 -15.76 -30.32 -3.10
CA THR A 48 -15.62 -30.75 -1.70
C THR A 48 -14.42 -31.67 -1.52
N ALA A 49 -14.23 -32.64 -2.45
CA ALA A 49 -13.08 -33.55 -2.39
C ALA A 49 -11.73 -32.82 -2.57
N ALA A 50 -11.68 -31.82 -3.45
CA ALA A 50 -10.49 -31.02 -3.67
C ALA A 50 -10.12 -30.17 -2.43
N LEU A 51 -11.11 -29.49 -1.84
CA LEU A 51 -10.90 -28.56 -0.73
C LEU A 51 -10.80 -29.25 0.64
N SER A 52 -11.30 -30.47 0.79
CA SER A 52 -11.19 -31.22 2.06
C SER A 52 -9.78 -31.83 2.28
N LYS A 53 -8.98 -32.01 1.22
CA LYS A 53 -7.60 -32.53 1.33
C LYS A 53 -6.67 -31.65 2.18
N PRO A 54 -6.70 -30.32 2.04
CA PRO A 54 -5.93 -29.43 2.91
C PRO A 54 -6.52 -29.27 4.32
N GLY A 55 -7.62 -29.94 4.64
CA GLY A 55 -8.25 -29.87 5.97
C GLY A 55 -9.34 -28.84 6.13
N HIS A 56 -9.82 -28.24 5.05
CA HIS A 56 -10.93 -27.27 5.07
C HIS A 56 -12.27 -27.97 5.33
N GLY A 57 -13.14 -27.34 6.10
CA GLY A 57 -14.53 -27.76 6.30
C GLY A 57 -15.43 -27.18 5.21
N VAL A 58 -15.95 -28.03 4.29
CA VAL A 58 -16.84 -27.58 3.21
C VAL A 58 -18.28 -27.95 3.50
N THR A 59 -19.17 -26.97 3.50
CA THR A 59 -20.63 -27.17 3.58
C THR A 59 -21.25 -26.76 2.25
N THR A 60 -22.05 -27.64 1.64
CA THR A 60 -22.69 -27.39 0.35
C THR A 60 -24.16 -27.07 0.53
N VAL A 61 -24.64 -26.02 -0.14
CA VAL A 61 -26.04 -25.62 -0.25
C VAL A 61 -26.44 -25.51 -1.72
N ALA A 62 -27.71 -25.77 -2.02
CA ALA A 62 -28.21 -25.69 -3.41
C ALA A 62 -29.14 -24.49 -3.62
N ASP A 63 -29.63 -23.87 -2.55
CA ASP A 63 -30.56 -22.73 -2.61
C ASP A 63 -29.87 -21.47 -2.10
N PRO A 64 -29.93 -20.36 -2.85
CA PRO A 64 -29.42 -19.07 -2.41
C PRO A 64 -29.99 -18.60 -1.05
N VAL A 65 -31.23 -18.96 -0.73
CA VAL A 65 -31.85 -18.60 0.55
C VAL A 65 -31.10 -19.24 1.74
N ASP A 66 -30.71 -20.51 1.57
CA ASP A 66 -29.90 -21.22 2.59
C ASP A 66 -28.49 -20.62 2.68
N LEU A 67 -27.92 -20.18 1.56
CA LEU A 67 -26.65 -19.48 1.53
C LEU A 67 -26.72 -18.19 2.37
N PHE A 68 -27.69 -17.30 2.09
CA PHE A 68 -27.81 -16.02 2.79
C PHE A 68 -28.04 -16.20 4.30
N ALA A 69 -28.81 -17.22 4.68
CA ALA A 69 -29.08 -17.51 6.09
C ALA A 69 -27.83 -18.01 6.85
N ALA A 70 -26.89 -18.67 6.17
CA ALA A 70 -25.75 -19.32 6.79
C ALA A 70 -24.43 -18.57 6.60
N ALA A 71 -24.29 -17.74 5.57
CA ALA A 71 -23.03 -17.19 5.08
C ALA A 71 -22.18 -16.49 6.16
N ALA A 72 -22.79 -15.71 7.05
CA ALA A 72 -22.09 -14.99 8.12
C ALA A 72 -21.29 -15.88 9.09
N GLY A 73 -21.56 -17.19 9.12
CA GLY A 73 -20.86 -18.17 9.96
C GLY A 73 -19.65 -18.83 9.28
N TYR A 74 -19.30 -18.45 8.07
CA TYR A 74 -18.23 -19.07 7.27
C TYR A 74 -17.07 -18.12 7.01
N SER A 75 -15.90 -18.68 6.72
CA SER A 75 -14.69 -17.92 6.39
C SER A 75 -14.61 -17.52 4.90
N LEU A 76 -15.29 -18.27 4.04
CA LEU A 76 -15.29 -18.08 2.59
C LEU A 76 -16.59 -18.61 1.97
N VAL A 77 -17.10 -17.92 0.95
CA VAL A 77 -18.18 -18.40 0.10
C VAL A 77 -17.65 -18.72 -1.29
N ILE A 78 -18.04 -19.89 -1.83
CA ILE A 78 -17.82 -20.25 -3.23
C ILE A 78 -19.17 -20.33 -3.94
N VAL A 79 -19.32 -19.60 -5.06
CA VAL A 79 -20.53 -19.59 -5.86
C VAL A 79 -20.24 -20.18 -7.25
N ASP A 80 -20.82 -21.34 -7.55
CA ASP A 80 -20.66 -22.03 -8.84
C ASP A 80 -21.88 -21.84 -9.73
N ARG A 81 -22.96 -22.59 -9.47
CA ARG A 81 -24.21 -22.55 -10.24
C ARG A 81 -25.40 -22.35 -9.34
N VAL A 82 -26.32 -21.52 -9.80
CA VAL A 82 -27.53 -21.17 -9.05
C VAL A 82 -28.79 -21.56 -9.83
N LYS A 83 -29.90 -21.78 -9.12
CA LYS A 83 -31.20 -22.11 -9.69
C LYS A 83 -31.92 -20.83 -10.09
N HIS A 84 -32.54 -20.86 -11.28
CA HIS A 84 -33.48 -19.81 -11.70
C HIS A 84 -34.56 -19.56 -10.61
N PRO A 85 -34.93 -18.30 -10.29
CA PRO A 85 -34.65 -17.08 -11.06
C PRO A 85 -33.32 -16.35 -10.69
N TYR A 86 -32.52 -16.89 -9.80
CA TYR A 86 -31.25 -16.27 -9.42
C TYR A 86 -30.19 -16.41 -10.52
N THR A 87 -29.29 -15.43 -10.57
CA THR A 87 -28.03 -15.48 -11.33
C THR A 87 -26.86 -15.40 -10.37
N VAL A 88 -25.69 -15.89 -10.76
CA VAL A 88 -24.49 -15.83 -9.90
C VAL A 88 -24.14 -14.38 -9.54
N PRO A 89 -24.12 -13.41 -10.47
CA PRO A 89 -23.92 -12.01 -10.12
C PRO A 89 -24.94 -11.48 -9.10
N ALA A 90 -26.23 -11.78 -9.26
CA ALA A 90 -27.26 -11.31 -8.34
C ALA A 90 -27.10 -11.86 -6.91
N VAL A 91 -26.62 -13.10 -6.76
CA VAL A 91 -26.32 -13.69 -5.46
C VAL A 91 -25.14 -12.99 -4.80
N ILE A 92 -24.09 -12.67 -5.57
CA ILE A 92 -22.91 -11.95 -5.07
C ILE A 92 -23.28 -10.53 -4.66
N GLU A 93 -24.04 -9.80 -5.47
CA GLU A 93 -24.53 -8.47 -5.13
C GLU A 93 -25.34 -8.46 -3.82
N GLU A 94 -26.17 -9.48 -3.59
CA GLU A 94 -26.96 -9.58 -2.36
C GLU A 94 -26.07 -9.82 -1.14
N LEU A 95 -25.06 -10.67 -1.24
CA LEU A 95 -24.04 -10.85 -0.20
C LEU A 95 -23.30 -9.53 0.12
N ARG A 96 -23.10 -8.67 -0.87
CA ARG A 96 -22.42 -7.36 -0.68
C ARG A 96 -23.33 -6.28 -0.08
N ARG A 97 -24.67 -6.44 -0.20
CA ARG A 97 -25.63 -5.49 0.40
C ARG A 97 -25.86 -5.71 1.88
N ASP A 98 -25.70 -6.93 2.36
CA ASP A 98 -25.90 -7.27 3.77
C ASP A 98 -24.64 -6.94 4.57
N ASP A 99 -24.75 -6.10 5.60
CA ASP A 99 -23.64 -5.68 6.46
C ASP A 99 -22.92 -6.86 7.11
N ALA A 100 -23.63 -7.96 7.41
CA ALA A 100 -23.04 -9.15 8.03
C ALA A 100 -22.16 -9.97 7.06
N THR A 101 -22.41 -9.89 5.75
CA THR A 101 -21.71 -10.66 4.71
C THR A 101 -20.95 -9.81 3.71
N SER A 102 -21.11 -8.49 3.75
CA SER A 102 -20.49 -7.55 2.81
C SER A 102 -18.97 -7.66 2.72
N ARG A 103 -18.33 -8.08 3.81
CA ARG A 103 -16.88 -8.30 3.91
C ARG A 103 -16.47 -9.77 3.79
N LEU A 104 -17.40 -10.69 3.59
CA LEU A 104 -17.09 -12.11 3.47
C LEU A 104 -16.39 -12.40 2.14
N PRO A 105 -15.27 -13.15 2.13
CA PRO A 105 -14.62 -13.53 0.88
C PRO A 105 -15.55 -14.33 -0.03
N VAL A 106 -15.63 -13.93 -1.32
CA VAL A 106 -16.45 -14.61 -2.33
C VAL A 106 -15.60 -14.98 -3.52
N LEU A 107 -15.48 -16.30 -3.77
CA LEU A 107 -14.88 -16.86 -4.99
C LEU A 107 -16.01 -17.32 -5.93
N ALA A 108 -16.04 -16.79 -7.14
CA ALA A 108 -16.99 -17.20 -8.16
C ALA A 108 -16.38 -18.17 -9.16
N ILE A 109 -17.16 -19.15 -9.64
CA ILE A 109 -16.72 -20.11 -10.65
C ILE A 109 -17.44 -19.79 -11.97
N ALA A 110 -16.69 -19.28 -12.96
CA ALA A 110 -17.18 -19.06 -14.32
C ALA A 110 -17.29 -20.39 -15.09
N GLN A 111 -18.29 -20.50 -15.96
CA GLN A 111 -18.59 -21.76 -16.64
C GLN A 111 -17.80 -21.96 -17.93
N ALA A 112 -17.31 -20.91 -18.54
CA ALA A 112 -16.53 -20.94 -19.76
C ALA A 112 -15.40 -19.90 -19.68
N ASP A 113 -14.46 -19.98 -20.62
CA ASP A 113 -13.43 -18.93 -20.78
C ASP A 113 -14.06 -17.72 -21.49
N ASP A 114 -15.09 -17.16 -20.87
CA ASP A 114 -15.82 -15.99 -21.31
C ASP A 114 -15.38 -14.78 -20.49
N ILE A 115 -14.78 -13.84 -21.17
CA ILE A 115 -14.28 -12.60 -20.54
C ILE A 115 -15.44 -11.76 -20.01
N GLU A 116 -16.58 -11.73 -20.70
CA GLU A 116 -17.75 -10.95 -20.30
C GLU A 116 -18.37 -11.52 -19.00
N GLU A 117 -18.49 -12.85 -18.89
CA GLU A 117 -18.95 -13.51 -17.66
C GLU A 117 -18.01 -13.19 -16.48
N ARG A 118 -16.70 -13.26 -16.70
CA ARG A 118 -15.71 -12.96 -15.66
C ARG A 118 -15.78 -11.51 -15.18
N ILE A 119 -15.93 -10.57 -16.10
CA ILE A 119 -16.09 -9.14 -15.78
C ILE A 119 -17.38 -8.94 -14.96
N ALA A 120 -18.50 -9.51 -15.39
CA ALA A 120 -19.76 -9.39 -14.69
C ALA A 120 -19.70 -9.94 -13.25
N LEU A 121 -18.99 -11.04 -13.02
CA LEU A 121 -18.79 -11.62 -11.70
C LEU A 121 -17.93 -10.72 -10.78
N LEU A 122 -16.87 -10.10 -11.32
CA LEU A 122 -16.04 -9.16 -10.59
C LEU A 122 -16.78 -7.85 -10.29
N GLU A 123 -17.56 -7.34 -11.27
CA GLU A 123 -18.39 -6.13 -11.07
C GLU A 123 -19.50 -6.35 -10.03
N ALA A 124 -20.04 -7.56 -9.95
CA ALA A 124 -20.99 -7.94 -8.90
C ALA A 124 -20.37 -8.00 -7.50
N GLY A 125 -19.03 -7.98 -7.41
CA GLY A 125 -18.29 -7.95 -6.15
C GLY A 125 -17.65 -9.28 -5.74
N ALA A 126 -17.42 -10.23 -6.67
CA ALA A 126 -16.56 -11.38 -6.40
C ALA A 126 -15.11 -10.92 -6.15
N ASP A 127 -14.44 -11.49 -5.13
CA ASP A 127 -13.05 -11.19 -4.81
C ASP A 127 -12.08 -11.95 -5.71
N GLU A 128 -12.51 -13.10 -6.23
CA GLU A 128 -11.75 -13.93 -7.15
C GLU A 128 -12.70 -14.68 -8.09
N VAL A 129 -12.25 -14.93 -9.32
CA VAL A 129 -12.98 -15.70 -10.32
C VAL A 129 -12.07 -16.79 -10.88
N ILE A 130 -12.53 -18.05 -10.82
CA ILE A 130 -11.88 -19.20 -11.47
C ILE A 130 -12.74 -19.74 -12.60
N THR A 131 -12.14 -20.13 -13.72
CA THR A 131 -12.86 -20.59 -14.91
C THR A 131 -12.75 -22.11 -15.07
N LYS A 132 -13.84 -22.79 -15.34
CA LYS A 132 -13.83 -24.23 -15.69
C LYS A 132 -13.31 -24.45 -17.12
N PRO A 133 -12.50 -25.52 -17.37
CA PRO A 133 -11.98 -26.46 -16.40
C PRO A 133 -10.77 -25.90 -15.64
N PHE A 134 -10.62 -26.20 -14.36
CA PHE A 134 -9.50 -25.78 -13.53
C PHE A 134 -8.82 -27.00 -12.86
N ASP A 135 -7.55 -26.84 -12.52
CA ASP A 135 -6.81 -27.83 -11.74
C ASP A 135 -7.21 -27.71 -10.26
N PRO A 136 -7.44 -28.82 -9.53
CA PRO A 136 -7.68 -28.80 -8.09
C PRO A 136 -6.62 -28.02 -7.27
N VAL A 137 -5.35 -28.10 -7.69
CA VAL A 137 -4.24 -27.36 -7.05
C VAL A 137 -4.38 -25.84 -7.28
N GLU A 138 -4.86 -25.42 -8.47
CA GLU A 138 -5.15 -24.01 -8.74
C GLU A 138 -6.30 -23.50 -7.87
N LEU A 139 -7.37 -24.28 -7.72
CA LEU A 139 -8.50 -23.92 -6.86
C LEU A 139 -8.04 -23.73 -5.40
N GLU A 140 -7.27 -24.68 -4.88
CA GLU A 140 -6.72 -24.64 -3.52
C GLU A 140 -5.87 -23.37 -3.31
N ALA A 141 -4.93 -23.10 -4.22
CA ALA A 141 -4.09 -21.91 -4.15
C ALA A 141 -4.88 -20.59 -4.19
N ARG A 142 -5.96 -20.52 -4.98
CA ARG A 142 -6.83 -19.34 -5.05
C ARG A 142 -7.68 -19.17 -3.79
N VAL A 143 -8.23 -20.25 -3.24
CA VAL A 143 -8.98 -20.25 -1.97
C VAL A 143 -8.08 -19.78 -0.84
N GLU A 144 -6.86 -20.31 -0.74
CA GLU A 144 -5.89 -19.89 0.25
C GLU A 144 -5.50 -18.42 0.08
N ALA A 145 -5.23 -17.96 -1.14
CA ALA A 145 -4.89 -16.59 -1.43
C ALA A 145 -6.02 -15.61 -1.07
N VAL A 146 -7.28 -15.94 -1.37
CA VAL A 146 -8.45 -15.11 -1.01
C VAL A 146 -8.63 -15.07 0.50
N SER A 147 -8.54 -16.21 1.19
CA SER A 147 -8.69 -16.29 2.65
C SER A 147 -7.61 -15.51 3.39
N LEU A 148 -6.35 -15.66 2.98
CA LEU A 148 -5.23 -14.90 3.56
C LEU A 148 -5.40 -13.39 3.36
N ARG A 149 -5.98 -12.93 2.25
CA ARG A 149 -6.31 -11.52 2.05
C ARG A 149 -7.35 -11.02 3.07
N PHE A 150 -8.33 -11.85 3.40
CA PHE A 150 -9.43 -11.47 4.28
C PHE A 150 -9.13 -11.64 5.77
N GLU A 151 -8.41 -12.67 6.17
CA GLU A 151 -7.94 -12.80 7.56
C GLU A 151 -7.05 -11.62 7.97
N ARG A 152 -6.24 -11.13 7.03
CA ARG A 152 -5.41 -9.95 7.21
C ARG A 152 -6.22 -8.64 7.24
N SER A 153 -7.35 -8.58 6.55
CA SER A 153 -8.23 -7.41 6.59
C SER A 153 -9.17 -7.38 7.79
N THR A 154 -9.44 -8.55 8.43
CA THR A 154 -10.26 -8.66 9.65
C THR A 154 -9.43 -8.71 10.93
N SER A 155 -8.20 -9.21 10.88
CA SER A 155 -7.21 -8.90 11.90
C SER A 155 -6.99 -7.40 11.79
N ALA A 156 -7.41 -6.64 12.81
CA ALA A 156 -7.10 -5.22 12.88
C ALA A 156 -5.63 -5.08 12.51
N ALA A 157 -5.36 -4.52 11.33
CA ALA A 157 -4.00 -4.20 10.92
C ALA A 157 -3.37 -3.57 12.16
N PRO A 158 -2.15 -3.94 12.55
CA PRO A 158 -1.49 -3.22 13.62
C PRO A 158 -1.65 -1.77 13.20
N VAL A 159 -2.44 -1.02 13.96
CA VAL A 159 -2.55 0.42 13.79
C VAL A 159 -1.11 0.85 13.98
N VAL A 160 -0.37 0.95 12.87
CA VAL A 160 0.91 1.65 12.89
C VAL A 160 0.49 2.98 13.46
N PRO A 161 0.84 3.31 14.72
CA PRO A 161 0.35 4.51 15.31
C PRO A 161 0.74 5.59 14.30
N LEU A 162 -0.25 6.31 13.78
CA LEU A 162 0.02 7.59 13.17
C LEU A 162 0.64 8.38 14.33
N VAL A 163 1.95 8.26 14.46
CA VAL A 163 2.67 9.11 15.40
C VAL A 163 2.41 10.48 14.83
N THR A 164 1.37 11.12 15.41
CA THR A 164 1.23 12.58 15.29
C THR A 164 2.63 13.05 15.58
N ALA A 165 3.32 13.53 14.54
CA ALA A 165 4.70 13.91 14.61
C ALA A 165 4.83 14.73 15.88
N SER A 166 5.45 14.17 16.90
CA SER A 166 5.99 15.02 17.95
C SER A 166 6.85 15.97 17.16
N ILE A 167 6.53 17.26 17.23
CA ILE A 167 7.26 18.33 16.59
C ILE A 167 8.68 18.16 17.07
N GLY A 168 9.46 17.31 16.38
CA GLY A 168 10.85 17.04 16.70
C GLY A 168 11.59 18.32 16.49
N ASP A 169 12.66 18.51 17.22
CA ASP A 169 13.54 19.67 17.07
C ASP A 169 13.75 19.93 15.56
N PRO A 170 13.34 21.08 15.02
CA PRO A 170 13.54 21.42 13.62
C PRO A 170 15.01 21.45 13.23
N ASN A 171 15.92 21.47 14.21
CA ASN A 171 17.37 21.40 14.03
C ASN A 171 17.93 19.97 14.10
N ALA A 172 17.13 18.97 14.44
CA ALA A 172 17.60 17.59 14.47
C ALA A 172 18.03 17.12 13.08
N ARG A 173 19.04 16.27 13.05
CA ARG A 173 19.43 15.53 11.85
C ARG A 173 18.28 14.61 11.45
N ARG A 174 18.11 14.36 10.15
CA ARG A 174 17.03 13.55 9.61
C ARG A 174 17.55 12.57 8.57
N VAL A 175 17.16 11.31 8.73
CA VAL A 175 17.35 10.25 7.73
C VAL A 175 15.98 9.89 7.17
N ILE A 176 15.77 10.15 5.89
CA ILE A 176 14.49 9.95 5.18
C ILE A 176 14.75 8.92 4.09
N THR A 177 14.08 7.79 4.16
CA THR A 177 14.19 6.74 3.14
C THR A 177 12.94 6.74 2.27
N VAL A 178 13.12 6.75 0.95
CA VAL A 178 12.04 6.52 -0.02
C VAL A 178 12.16 5.10 -0.53
N PHE A 179 11.15 4.30 -0.30
CA PHE A 179 11.16 2.87 -0.59
C PHE A 179 9.79 2.37 -1.04
N SER A 180 9.74 1.43 -1.96
CA SER A 180 8.53 0.67 -2.26
C SER A 180 8.86 -0.77 -2.64
N PRO A 181 8.08 -1.77 -2.20
CA PRO A 181 8.29 -3.16 -2.59
C PRO A 181 7.96 -3.42 -4.07
N LYS A 182 7.30 -2.49 -4.75
CA LYS A 182 7.00 -2.54 -6.19
C LYS A 182 7.84 -1.52 -6.95
N GLY A 183 8.52 -1.95 -8.00
CA GLY A 183 9.24 -1.06 -8.91
C GLY A 183 8.28 -0.21 -9.76
N GLY A 184 8.76 0.94 -10.23
CA GLY A 184 8.02 1.83 -11.14
C GLY A 184 6.95 2.70 -10.48
N VAL A 185 6.84 2.72 -9.18
CA VAL A 185 5.83 3.55 -8.44
C VAL A 185 6.31 4.97 -8.13
N GLY A 186 7.53 5.35 -8.56
CA GLY A 186 8.05 6.70 -8.45
C GLY A 186 8.99 6.96 -7.26
N THR A 187 9.63 5.94 -6.68
CA THR A 187 10.62 6.08 -5.59
C THR A 187 11.69 7.10 -5.91
N THR A 188 12.43 6.92 -7.00
CA THR A 188 13.50 7.84 -7.44
C THR A 188 12.99 9.25 -7.74
N THR A 189 11.80 9.37 -8.36
CA THR A 189 11.18 10.68 -8.62
C THR A 189 10.89 11.42 -7.32
N ILE A 190 10.33 10.72 -6.32
CA ILE A 190 10.03 11.32 -5.03
C ILE A 190 11.31 11.67 -4.29
N ALA A 191 12.30 10.76 -4.24
CA ALA A 191 13.57 10.99 -3.57
C ALA A 191 14.31 12.22 -4.13
N THR A 192 14.44 12.33 -5.46
CA THR A 192 15.14 13.43 -6.13
C THR A 192 14.44 14.78 -5.93
N ASN A 193 13.10 14.83 -6.05
CA ASN A 193 12.34 16.06 -5.85
C ASN A 193 12.39 16.53 -4.38
N LEU A 194 12.28 15.62 -3.40
CA LEU A 194 12.45 15.94 -1.99
C LEU A 194 13.86 16.46 -1.68
N ALA A 195 14.89 15.80 -2.23
CA ALA A 195 16.27 16.15 -2.00
C ALA A 195 16.60 17.55 -2.54
N VAL A 196 16.18 17.86 -3.77
CA VAL A 196 16.36 19.18 -4.38
C VAL A 196 15.65 20.27 -3.57
N LEU A 197 14.37 20.07 -3.22
CA LEU A 197 13.63 21.04 -2.40
C LEU A 197 14.29 21.27 -1.03
N THR A 198 14.83 20.23 -0.43
CA THR A 198 15.51 20.34 0.88
C THR A 198 16.81 21.13 0.76
N ALA A 199 17.60 20.85 -0.27
CA ALA A 199 18.85 21.55 -0.53
C ALA A 199 18.64 23.02 -0.94
N GLU A 200 17.63 23.33 -1.77
CA GLU A 200 17.30 24.69 -2.20
C GLU A 200 16.94 25.62 -1.02
N ARG A 201 16.46 25.08 0.08
CA ARG A 201 16.22 25.85 1.30
C ARG A 201 17.49 26.40 1.95
N GLN A 202 18.64 25.88 1.59
CA GLN A 202 19.98 26.27 2.05
C GLN A 202 20.15 26.39 3.59
N THR A 203 19.23 25.81 4.34
CA THR A 203 19.25 25.84 5.80
C THR A 203 19.99 24.68 6.41
N LYS A 204 20.20 23.62 5.64
CA LYS A 204 20.83 22.36 6.08
C LYS A 204 21.62 21.72 4.95
N SER A 205 22.77 21.14 5.29
CA SER A 205 23.52 20.30 4.36
C SER A 205 22.73 19.03 4.04
N THR A 206 22.46 18.79 2.75
CA THR A 206 21.60 17.70 2.28
C THR A 206 22.38 16.75 1.41
N LEU A 207 22.27 15.46 1.71
CA LEU A 207 22.81 14.34 0.93
C LEU A 207 21.69 13.48 0.40
N LEU A 208 21.77 13.09 -0.87
CA LEU A 208 20.96 12.02 -1.48
C LEU A 208 21.86 10.84 -1.78
N ILE A 209 21.49 9.65 -1.29
CA ILE A 209 22.21 8.40 -1.56
C ILE A 209 21.32 7.49 -2.40
N ASP A 210 21.84 7.04 -3.53
CA ASP A 210 21.19 6.05 -4.39
C ASP A 210 21.60 4.64 -3.92
N LEU A 211 20.68 3.95 -3.26
CA LEU A 211 20.83 2.56 -2.83
C LEU A 211 19.99 1.57 -3.65
N ASP A 212 19.42 1.99 -4.79
CA ASP A 212 18.99 1.07 -5.83
C ASP A 212 20.21 0.56 -6.61
N LEU A 213 20.87 -0.43 -6.03
CA LEU A 213 22.16 -0.92 -6.53
C LEU A 213 22.06 -1.67 -7.86
N SER A 214 20.85 -2.03 -8.26
CA SER A 214 20.61 -2.79 -9.50
C SER A 214 20.39 -1.88 -10.70
N PHE A 215 19.58 -0.86 -10.53
CA PHE A 215 19.17 0.05 -11.60
C PHE A 215 19.04 1.50 -11.13
N GLY A 216 19.92 1.94 -10.22
CA GLY A 216 19.92 3.30 -9.70
C GLY A 216 19.92 4.36 -10.77
N GLN A 217 19.01 5.32 -10.66
CA GLN A 217 18.77 6.35 -11.67
C GLN A 217 18.86 7.78 -11.11
N VAL A 218 19.26 7.95 -9.85
CA VAL A 218 19.35 9.28 -9.23
C VAL A 218 20.23 10.22 -10.06
N ALA A 219 21.41 9.75 -10.50
CA ALA A 219 22.31 10.57 -11.31
C ALA A 219 21.66 11.03 -12.63
N SER A 220 20.92 10.15 -13.31
CA SER A 220 20.19 10.48 -14.56
C SER A 220 19.06 11.47 -14.30
N HIS A 221 18.29 11.29 -13.22
CA HIS A 221 17.19 12.18 -12.82
C HIS A 221 17.64 13.59 -12.42
N LEU A 222 18.95 13.76 -12.15
CA LEU A 222 19.56 15.03 -11.75
C LEU A 222 20.55 15.55 -12.80
N ASN A 223 20.62 14.90 -13.98
CA ASN A 223 21.59 15.21 -15.05
C ASN A 223 23.02 15.32 -14.53
N LEU A 224 23.42 14.42 -13.63
CA LEU A 224 24.76 14.36 -13.06
C LEU A 224 25.60 13.28 -13.73
N GLN A 225 26.90 13.51 -13.82
CA GLN A 225 27.89 12.54 -14.29
C GLN A 225 28.97 12.37 -13.19
N PRO A 226 28.65 11.65 -12.10
CA PRO A 226 29.55 11.49 -10.99
C PRO A 226 30.79 10.70 -11.42
N LYS A 227 32.00 11.15 -11.02
CA LYS A 227 33.26 10.43 -11.23
C LYS A 227 33.51 9.39 -10.15
N LEU A 228 33.03 9.66 -8.96
CA LEU A 228 33.06 8.80 -7.79
C LEU A 228 31.63 8.55 -7.35
N GLY A 229 31.38 7.41 -6.71
CA GLY A 229 30.07 7.03 -6.21
C GLY A 229 30.16 6.02 -5.09
N LEU A 230 29.08 5.32 -4.86
CA LEU A 230 28.97 4.35 -3.77
C LEU A 230 29.99 3.21 -3.90
N LEU A 231 30.27 2.75 -5.12
CA LEU A 231 31.20 1.64 -5.36
C LEU A 231 32.63 1.99 -4.95
N GLU A 232 33.11 3.18 -5.31
CA GLU A 232 34.41 3.67 -4.95
C GLU A 232 34.49 3.97 -3.45
N LEU A 233 33.40 4.53 -2.88
CA LEU A 233 33.29 4.85 -1.45
C LEU A 233 33.45 3.60 -0.58
N VAL A 234 32.74 2.50 -0.89
CA VAL A 234 32.81 1.27 -0.07
C VAL A 234 34.13 0.53 -0.17
N ARG A 235 35.00 0.91 -1.11
CA ARG A 235 36.34 0.37 -1.30
C ARG A 235 37.43 1.20 -0.58
N ASP A 236 37.05 2.36 -0.06
CA ASP A 236 37.97 3.26 0.65
C ASP A 236 37.66 3.27 2.16
N ASP A 237 38.35 2.41 2.89
CA ASP A 237 38.22 2.33 4.34
C ASP A 237 38.47 3.67 5.04
N SER A 238 39.30 4.55 4.48
CA SER A 238 39.60 5.85 5.05
C SER A 238 38.38 6.78 4.91
N ALA A 239 37.73 6.77 3.75
CA ALA A 239 36.52 7.55 3.54
C ALA A 239 35.33 7.07 4.42
N LEU A 240 35.25 5.77 4.72
CA LEU A 240 34.28 5.25 5.67
C LEU A 240 34.57 5.60 7.14
N ARG A 241 35.75 6.14 7.46
CA ARG A 241 36.15 6.56 8.82
C ARG A 241 36.17 8.06 9.02
N GLU A 242 36.38 8.86 7.96
CA GLU A 242 36.58 10.29 8.02
C GLU A 242 35.49 11.05 7.26
N ALA A 243 34.69 11.87 7.96
CA ALA A 243 33.57 12.59 7.38
C ALA A 243 33.95 13.56 6.24
N GLU A 244 35.13 14.22 6.35
CA GLU A 244 35.59 15.13 5.30
C GLU A 244 35.96 14.37 4.02
N LEU A 245 36.62 13.22 4.14
CA LEU A 245 36.97 12.39 2.99
C LEU A 245 35.71 11.77 2.38
N PHE A 246 34.75 11.35 3.19
CA PHE A 246 33.44 10.86 2.75
C PHE A 246 32.72 11.86 1.82
N ARG A 247 32.75 13.16 2.14
CA ARG A 247 32.13 14.21 1.33
C ARG A 247 32.69 14.29 -0.10
N THR A 248 33.95 13.90 -0.32
CA THR A 248 34.60 13.95 -1.63
C THR A 248 34.04 12.96 -2.64
N TYR A 249 33.28 11.94 -2.19
CA TYR A 249 32.61 10.95 -3.02
C TYR A 249 31.26 11.43 -3.54
N ALA A 250 30.74 12.54 -3.03
CA ALA A 250 29.46 13.09 -3.45
C ALA A 250 29.64 14.08 -4.62
N ALA A 251 28.87 13.87 -5.67
CA ALA A 251 28.71 14.85 -6.75
C ALA A 251 27.82 16.02 -6.30
N VAL A 252 28.09 17.23 -6.75
CA VAL A 252 27.34 18.43 -6.37
C VAL A 252 26.36 18.82 -7.48
N HIS A 253 25.08 18.90 -7.15
CA HIS A 253 24.02 19.38 -8.02
C HIS A 253 23.90 20.92 -7.91
N PRO A 254 23.44 21.64 -8.97
CA PRO A 254 23.27 23.11 -8.94
C PRO A 254 22.41 23.67 -7.79
N SER A 255 21.49 22.89 -7.22
CA SER A 255 20.71 23.27 -6.04
C SER A 255 21.51 23.27 -4.71
N GLY A 256 22.79 22.88 -4.74
CA GLY A 256 23.59 22.64 -3.54
C GLY A 256 23.42 21.23 -2.94
N LEU A 257 22.54 20.40 -3.51
CA LEU A 257 22.39 18.99 -3.12
C LEU A 257 23.67 18.21 -3.41
N GLN A 258 24.12 17.39 -2.46
CA GLN A 258 25.19 16.43 -2.67
C GLN A 258 24.62 15.04 -2.91
N VAL A 259 25.23 14.28 -3.81
CA VAL A 259 24.69 13.02 -4.33
C VAL A 259 25.76 11.94 -4.36
N ILE A 260 25.54 10.84 -3.68
CA ILE A 260 26.31 9.60 -3.85
C ILE A 260 25.50 8.68 -4.75
N ALA A 261 25.98 8.49 -5.98
CA ALA A 261 25.29 7.68 -6.99
C ALA A 261 25.50 6.19 -6.76
N ALA A 262 24.53 5.39 -7.20
CA ALA A 262 24.62 3.93 -7.24
C ALA A 262 25.79 3.44 -8.10
N PRO A 263 26.20 2.17 -7.97
CA PRO A 263 27.17 1.56 -8.86
C PRO A 263 26.75 1.66 -10.34
N PRO A 264 27.73 1.77 -11.27
CA PRO A 264 27.43 2.04 -12.69
C PRO A 264 26.78 0.85 -13.42
N ALA A 265 26.74 -0.32 -12.84
CA ALA A 265 26.11 -1.50 -13.42
C ALA A 265 25.65 -2.50 -12.35
N PRO A 266 24.59 -3.27 -12.63
CA PRO A 266 24.01 -4.24 -11.68
C PRO A 266 24.98 -5.29 -11.17
N GLY A 267 25.99 -5.66 -11.97
CA GLY A 267 27.02 -6.64 -11.58
C GLY A 267 27.86 -6.23 -10.37
N PHE A 268 27.87 -4.96 -10.01
CA PHE A 268 28.58 -4.45 -8.83
C PHE A 268 27.73 -4.41 -7.56
N ALA A 269 26.43 -4.70 -7.66
CA ALA A 269 25.49 -4.65 -6.52
C ALA A 269 25.92 -5.55 -5.37
N SER A 270 26.49 -6.73 -5.66
CA SER A 270 26.96 -7.71 -4.66
C SER A 270 28.21 -7.25 -3.90
N LEU A 271 28.93 -6.24 -4.39
CA LEU A 271 30.09 -5.68 -3.70
C LEU A 271 29.70 -4.71 -2.57
N VAL A 272 28.46 -4.24 -2.58
CA VAL A 272 27.92 -3.37 -1.53
C VAL A 272 27.11 -4.25 -0.57
N THR A 273 27.70 -4.61 0.55
CA THR A 273 27.06 -5.45 1.58
C THR A 273 26.19 -4.64 2.53
N ALA A 274 25.40 -5.30 3.39
CA ALA A 274 24.63 -4.65 4.45
C ALA A 274 25.56 -3.89 5.43
N GLU A 275 26.72 -4.45 5.77
CA GLU A 275 27.73 -3.79 6.60
C GLU A 275 28.26 -2.49 5.96
N HIS A 276 28.52 -2.52 4.64
CA HIS A 276 28.91 -1.30 3.92
C HIS A 276 27.79 -0.23 4.00
N VAL A 277 26.52 -0.62 3.87
CA VAL A 277 25.39 0.30 4.00
C VAL A 277 25.33 0.91 5.40
N GLU A 278 25.51 0.11 6.45
CA GLU A 278 25.56 0.60 7.84
C GLU A 278 26.68 1.62 8.06
N LEU A 279 27.90 1.35 7.56
CA LEU A 279 29.04 2.24 7.66
C LEU A 279 28.82 3.54 6.88
N VAL A 280 28.31 3.45 5.65
CA VAL A 280 27.96 4.61 4.81
C VAL A 280 26.93 5.49 5.51
N LEU A 281 25.86 4.92 6.05
CA LEU A 281 24.81 5.66 6.74
C LEU A 281 25.31 6.27 8.06
N ALA A 282 26.11 5.55 8.82
CA ALA A 282 26.75 6.09 10.03
C ALA A 282 27.61 7.32 9.70
N ARG A 283 28.40 7.26 8.64
CA ARG A 283 29.24 8.37 8.20
C ARG A 283 28.42 9.52 7.60
N ALA A 284 27.38 9.22 6.82
CA ALA A 284 26.47 10.21 6.28
C ALA A 284 25.84 11.08 7.38
N VAL A 285 25.37 10.45 8.48
CA VAL A 285 24.78 11.17 9.63
C VAL A 285 25.77 12.08 10.32
N GLU A 286 27.06 11.75 10.34
CA GLU A 286 28.09 12.66 10.88
C GLU A 286 28.38 13.83 9.94
N ALA A 287 28.39 13.56 8.61
CA ALA A 287 28.77 14.53 7.60
C ALA A 287 27.65 15.51 7.21
N TYR A 288 26.36 15.10 7.29
CA TYR A 288 25.23 15.88 6.80
C TYR A 288 24.12 16.02 7.85
N GLU A 289 23.25 17.02 7.67
CA GLU A 289 22.11 17.27 8.54
C GLU A 289 20.84 16.59 8.04
N VAL A 290 20.67 16.47 6.73
CA VAL A 290 19.54 15.75 6.11
C VAL A 290 20.10 14.75 5.11
N ILE A 291 19.75 13.49 5.32
CA ILE A 291 20.09 12.39 4.44
C ILE A 291 18.78 11.86 3.83
N ILE A 292 18.71 11.82 2.51
CA ILE A 292 17.63 11.19 1.78
C ILE A 292 18.21 9.97 1.08
N ILE A 293 17.49 8.86 1.16
CA ILE A 293 17.90 7.57 0.60
C ILE A 293 16.86 7.14 -0.43
N ASP A 294 17.29 6.94 -1.68
CA ASP A 294 16.53 6.19 -2.66
C ASP A 294 16.88 4.72 -2.51
N ALA A 295 16.01 3.96 -1.87
CA ALA A 295 16.22 2.53 -1.64
C ALA A 295 15.61 1.66 -2.74
N GLY A 296 14.98 2.27 -3.75
CA GLY A 296 14.36 1.57 -4.86
C GLY A 296 13.36 0.50 -4.39
N ALA A 297 13.54 -0.74 -4.87
CA ALA A 297 12.74 -1.91 -4.49
C ALA A 297 13.61 -3.03 -3.87
N THR A 298 14.70 -2.69 -3.21
CA THR A 298 15.63 -3.62 -2.55
C THR A 298 14.91 -4.44 -1.47
N ARG A 299 15.11 -5.77 -1.44
CA ARG A 299 14.40 -6.70 -0.53
C ARG A 299 15.34 -7.67 0.19
N ASP A 300 16.54 -7.25 0.44
CA ASP A 300 17.56 -8.06 1.12
C ASP A 300 17.96 -7.45 2.48
N GLU A 301 19.02 -7.97 3.08
CA GLU A 301 19.55 -7.54 4.38
C GLU A 301 19.88 -6.03 4.42
N ARG A 302 20.22 -5.43 3.26
CA ARG A 302 20.51 -3.99 3.16
C ARG A 302 19.28 -3.14 3.46
N MET A 303 18.09 -3.61 3.10
CA MET A 303 16.82 -2.94 3.45
C MET A 303 16.66 -2.80 4.97
N LEU A 304 16.98 -3.85 5.73
CA LEU A 304 16.90 -3.82 7.19
C LEU A 304 17.88 -2.81 7.78
N ALA A 305 19.12 -2.77 7.26
CA ALA A 305 20.13 -1.79 7.65
C ALA A 305 19.69 -0.35 7.38
N ILE A 306 19.05 -0.10 6.22
CA ILE A 306 18.48 1.21 5.87
C ILE A 306 17.37 1.61 6.84
N PHE A 307 16.40 0.73 7.08
CA PHE A 307 15.25 1.04 7.93
C PHE A 307 15.61 1.25 9.39
N ALA A 308 16.58 0.50 9.91
CA ALA A 308 17.10 0.68 11.27
C ALA A 308 17.68 2.08 11.52
N ARG A 309 18.11 2.77 10.47
CA ARG A 309 18.67 4.12 10.54
C ARG A 309 17.72 5.24 10.12
N SER A 310 16.52 4.88 9.63
CA SER A 310 15.57 5.84 9.09
C SER A 310 14.68 6.45 10.17
N ASP A 311 14.62 7.78 10.22
CA ASP A 311 13.65 8.52 11.06
C ASP A 311 12.27 8.52 10.40
N THR A 312 12.23 8.55 9.06
CA THR A 312 11.01 8.52 8.26
C THR A 312 11.20 7.63 7.04
N VAL A 313 10.27 6.70 6.83
CA VAL A 313 10.19 5.90 5.61
C VAL A 313 8.99 6.40 4.78
N VAL A 314 9.27 6.96 3.63
CA VAL A 314 8.27 7.41 2.65
C VAL A 314 7.98 6.26 1.71
N VAL A 315 6.75 5.78 1.70
CA VAL A 315 6.32 4.64 0.89
C VAL A 315 5.38 5.12 -0.22
N PRO A 316 5.87 5.27 -1.46
CA PRO A 316 5.01 5.51 -2.61
C PRO A 316 4.10 4.31 -2.86
N VAL A 317 2.82 4.60 -3.04
CA VAL A 317 1.79 3.62 -3.42
C VAL A 317 1.04 4.12 -4.65
N VAL A 318 0.63 3.21 -5.50
CA VAL A 318 -0.24 3.50 -6.65
C VAL A 318 -1.59 2.84 -6.44
N PRO A 319 -2.70 3.39 -6.99
CA PRO A 319 -4.04 2.85 -6.79
C PRO A 319 -4.26 1.58 -7.64
N GLU A 320 -3.45 0.55 -7.37
CA GLU A 320 -3.50 -0.78 -7.99
C GLU A 320 -3.46 -1.86 -6.91
N ILE A 321 -4.37 -2.83 -6.98
CA ILE A 321 -4.44 -3.93 -6.01
C ILE A 321 -3.09 -4.66 -5.82
N PRO A 322 -2.36 -5.06 -6.91
CA PRO A 322 -1.06 -5.73 -6.73
C PRO A 322 -0.01 -4.89 -6.02
N ALA A 323 -0.05 -3.55 -6.19
CA ALA A 323 0.87 -2.66 -5.51
C ALA A 323 0.55 -2.56 -4.01
N LEU A 324 -0.74 -2.42 -3.67
CA LEU A 324 -1.21 -2.36 -2.28
C LEU A 324 -0.92 -3.66 -1.54
N ASN A 325 -1.15 -4.81 -2.18
CA ASN A 325 -0.82 -6.13 -1.61
C ASN A 325 0.68 -6.28 -1.32
N ALA A 326 1.55 -5.81 -2.23
CA ALA A 326 2.99 -5.87 -2.00
C ALA A 326 3.43 -5.02 -0.81
N VAL A 327 2.82 -3.84 -0.63
CA VAL A 327 3.07 -2.98 0.54
C VAL A 327 2.54 -3.63 1.82
N HIS A 328 1.36 -4.22 1.79
CA HIS A 328 0.78 -4.90 2.94
C HIS A 328 1.66 -6.05 3.43
N LEU A 329 2.09 -6.94 2.52
CA LEU A 329 3.02 -8.03 2.83
C LEU A 329 4.33 -7.55 3.44
N LEU A 330 4.85 -6.42 2.96
CA LEU A 330 6.05 -5.81 3.54
C LEU A 330 5.80 -5.31 4.97
N LEU A 331 4.68 -4.62 5.20
CA LEU A 331 4.34 -4.11 6.54
C LEU A 331 4.19 -5.23 7.55
N ASP A 332 3.57 -6.34 7.16
CA ASP A 332 3.45 -7.54 7.99
C ASP A 332 4.83 -8.08 8.37
N GLN A 333 5.71 -8.27 7.39
CA GLN A 333 7.07 -8.75 7.62
C GLN A 333 7.87 -7.81 8.52
N LEU A 334 7.76 -6.50 8.34
CA LEU A 334 8.47 -5.52 9.13
C LEU A 334 7.91 -5.40 10.56
N SER A 335 6.60 -5.59 10.74
CA SER A 335 5.98 -5.63 12.08
C SER A 335 6.44 -6.82 12.90
N GLU A 336 6.58 -7.99 12.27
CA GLU A 336 7.11 -9.21 12.91
C GLU A 336 8.57 -9.05 13.36
N THR A 337 9.38 -8.34 12.59
CA THR A 337 10.81 -8.15 12.88
C THR A 337 11.10 -6.95 13.77
N GLY A 338 10.13 -6.05 13.99
CA GLY A 338 10.33 -4.80 14.71
C GLY A 338 11.29 -3.83 13.99
N ALA A 339 11.53 -4.05 12.69
CA ALA A 339 12.55 -3.32 11.92
C ALA A 339 12.13 -1.89 11.51
N LEU A 340 10.85 -1.53 11.67
CA LEU A 340 10.38 -0.16 11.47
C LEU A 340 10.68 0.69 12.72
N GLY A 341 11.88 1.25 12.79
CA GLY A 341 12.28 2.14 13.89
C GLY A 341 11.71 3.56 13.79
N GLY A 342 11.29 3.99 12.61
CA GLY A 342 10.87 5.36 12.32
C GLY A 342 9.39 5.51 11.93
N GLN A 343 9.00 6.74 11.61
CA GLN A 343 7.66 7.05 11.10
C GLN A 343 7.49 6.55 9.66
N THR A 344 6.38 5.87 9.34
CA THR A 344 6.02 5.52 7.96
C THR A 344 5.04 6.54 7.40
N LEU A 345 5.31 7.06 6.20
CA LEU A 345 4.50 8.03 5.49
C LEU A 345 4.11 7.49 4.11
N PHE A 346 2.84 7.16 3.91
CA PHE A 346 2.33 6.71 2.62
C PHE A 346 2.04 7.89 1.69
N VAL A 347 2.54 7.79 0.46
CA VAL A 347 2.33 8.81 -0.58
C VAL A 347 1.58 8.17 -1.74
N LEU A 348 0.31 8.54 -1.92
CA LEU A 348 -0.47 8.09 -3.07
C LEU A 348 0.03 8.81 -4.33
N ASN A 349 0.56 8.03 -5.27
CA ASN A 349 1.03 8.54 -6.56
C ASN A 349 0.01 8.21 -7.65
N ASN A 350 -0.73 9.21 -8.11
CA ASN A 350 -1.75 9.05 -9.14
C ASN A 350 -1.08 8.96 -10.52
N MET A 351 -0.87 7.73 -10.99
CA MET A 351 -0.23 7.43 -12.29
C MET A 351 -1.23 7.28 -13.43
N PHE A 352 -2.53 7.29 -13.15
CA PHE A 352 -3.59 7.08 -14.14
C PHE A 352 -4.52 8.29 -14.22
N ALA A 353 -5.07 8.53 -15.43
CA ALA A 353 -6.02 9.64 -15.66
C ALA A 353 -7.39 9.43 -14.99
N LYS A 354 -7.73 8.19 -14.69
CA LYS A 354 -8.92 7.81 -13.93
C LYS A 354 -8.49 6.78 -12.90
N ASP A 355 -8.70 7.12 -11.64
CA ASP A 355 -8.46 6.19 -10.56
C ASP A 355 -9.66 5.25 -10.41
N LEU A 356 -9.40 3.95 -10.54
CA LEU A 356 -10.39 2.91 -10.24
C LEU A 356 -10.57 2.75 -8.73
N LEU A 357 -9.53 3.08 -7.95
CA LEU A 357 -9.54 3.09 -6.50
C LEU A 357 -9.42 4.53 -5.99
N ARG A 358 -10.38 4.96 -5.20
CA ARG A 358 -10.32 6.26 -4.53
C ARG A 358 -9.35 6.20 -3.35
N ARG A 359 -8.89 7.33 -2.88
CA ARG A 359 -8.02 7.44 -1.69
C ARG A 359 -8.55 6.62 -0.50
N ALA A 360 -9.84 6.70 -0.20
CA ALA A 360 -10.45 5.94 0.89
C ALA A 360 -10.36 4.41 0.70
N ASP A 361 -10.46 3.94 -0.55
CA ASP A 361 -10.34 2.53 -0.88
C ASP A 361 -8.89 2.06 -0.68
N VAL A 362 -7.91 2.91 -1.06
CA VAL A 362 -6.47 2.67 -0.83
C VAL A 362 -6.14 2.67 0.67
N GLU A 363 -6.65 3.64 1.44
CA GLU A 363 -6.44 3.71 2.89
C GLU A 363 -7.03 2.49 3.61
N THR A 364 -8.20 2.03 3.16
CA THR A 364 -8.82 0.79 3.68
C THR A 364 -7.97 -0.43 3.38
N ALA A 365 -7.47 -0.56 2.14
CA ALA A 365 -6.64 -1.69 1.73
C ALA A 365 -5.28 -1.73 2.43
N LEU A 366 -4.71 -0.56 2.75
CA LEU A 366 -3.44 -0.45 3.48
C LEU A 366 -3.62 -0.59 5.00
N GLY A 367 -4.83 -0.38 5.52
CA GLY A 367 -5.06 -0.23 6.96
C GLY A 367 -4.37 1.01 7.55
N ALA A 368 -4.02 2.01 6.72
CA ALA A 368 -3.26 3.19 7.11
C ALA A 368 -3.68 4.42 6.29
N SER A 369 -3.52 5.61 6.89
CA SER A 369 -3.86 6.86 6.21
C SER A 369 -2.78 7.28 5.20
N ILE A 370 -3.20 7.86 4.10
CA ILE A 370 -2.32 8.50 3.12
C ILE A 370 -1.90 9.87 3.63
N GLY A 371 -0.60 10.08 3.79
CA GLY A 371 -0.03 11.36 4.28
C GLY A 371 0.08 12.44 3.21
N SER A 372 0.26 12.06 1.96
CA SER A 372 0.34 12.99 0.81
C SER A 372 -0.18 12.32 -0.45
N GLU A 373 -0.64 13.14 -1.40
CA GLU A 373 -1.16 12.66 -2.68
C GLU A 373 -0.54 13.48 -3.82
N LEU A 374 0.17 12.79 -4.72
CA LEU A 374 0.76 13.39 -5.91
C LEU A 374 -0.23 13.33 -7.06
N PRO A 375 -0.45 14.45 -7.77
CA PRO A 375 -1.41 14.51 -8.85
C PRO A 375 -0.92 13.78 -10.10
N TYR A 376 -1.87 13.34 -10.93
CA TYR A 376 -1.59 12.83 -12.26
C TYR A 376 -1.09 13.96 -13.18
N ASP A 377 0.18 13.93 -13.54
CA ASP A 377 0.81 14.85 -14.50
C ASP A 377 1.90 14.13 -15.31
N PRO A 378 1.51 13.20 -16.19
CA PRO A 378 2.46 12.33 -16.89
C PRO A 378 3.47 13.11 -17.74
N LEU A 379 3.08 14.27 -18.30
CA LEU A 379 3.98 15.06 -19.13
C LEU A 379 5.06 15.75 -18.30
N ALA A 380 4.71 16.26 -17.10
CA ALA A 380 5.71 16.88 -16.22
C ALA A 380 6.69 15.83 -15.70
N TYR A 381 6.22 14.66 -15.27
CA TYR A 381 7.08 13.58 -14.79
C TYR A 381 7.95 12.98 -15.89
N LEU A 382 7.38 12.73 -17.08
CA LEU A 382 8.13 12.19 -18.22
C LEU A 382 9.22 13.17 -18.69
N ARG A 383 8.89 14.46 -18.77
CA ARG A 383 9.86 15.50 -19.12
C ARG A 383 10.98 15.56 -18.09
N ALA A 384 10.64 15.58 -16.80
CA ALA A 384 11.60 15.62 -15.71
C ALA A 384 12.60 14.44 -15.79
N ALA A 385 12.10 13.22 -16.02
CA ALA A 385 12.92 12.02 -16.15
C ALA A 385 13.84 12.08 -17.39
N ASN A 386 13.33 12.54 -18.55
CA ASN A 386 14.09 12.58 -19.79
C ASN A 386 15.13 13.72 -19.86
N GLU A 387 14.82 14.87 -19.26
CA GLU A 387 15.70 16.04 -19.23
C GLU A 387 16.68 16.01 -18.04
N GLY A 388 16.45 15.12 -17.07
CA GLY A 388 17.22 15.09 -15.81
C GLY A 388 17.01 16.34 -14.97
N ILE A 389 15.83 16.96 -15.06
CA ILE A 389 15.45 18.15 -14.31
C ILE A 389 14.24 17.82 -13.44
N PRO A 390 14.38 17.74 -12.10
CA PRO A 390 13.28 17.44 -11.21
C PRO A 390 12.06 18.33 -11.44
N VAL A 391 10.85 17.79 -11.24
CA VAL A 391 9.58 18.51 -11.45
C VAL A 391 9.55 19.83 -10.67
N VAL A 392 10.09 19.83 -9.45
CA VAL A 392 10.13 21.00 -8.58
C VAL A 392 10.96 22.16 -9.15
N THR A 393 11.96 21.84 -9.96
CA THR A 393 12.80 22.83 -10.67
C THR A 393 12.24 23.14 -12.05
N GLY A 394 11.87 22.12 -12.84
CA GLY A 394 11.38 22.28 -14.22
C GLY A 394 9.96 22.85 -14.32
N SER A 395 9.13 22.67 -13.28
CA SER A 395 7.74 23.11 -13.24
C SER A 395 7.37 23.70 -11.86
N PRO A 396 8.01 24.80 -11.42
CA PRO A 396 7.93 25.29 -10.03
C PRO A 396 6.55 25.77 -9.59
N ARG A 397 5.63 26.00 -10.55
CA ARG A 397 4.24 26.44 -10.28
C ARG A 397 3.21 25.33 -10.49
N SER A 398 3.62 24.09 -10.78
CA SER A 398 2.71 22.97 -10.99
C SER A 398 2.06 22.51 -9.68
N ALA A 399 0.90 21.85 -9.78
CA ALA A 399 0.24 21.21 -8.65
C ALA A 399 1.15 20.14 -8.02
N ALA A 400 1.91 19.38 -8.83
CA ALA A 400 2.86 18.41 -8.35
C ALA A 400 3.94 19.05 -7.47
N THR A 401 4.52 20.18 -7.89
CA THR A 401 5.51 20.92 -7.09
C THR A 401 4.94 21.41 -5.77
N ALA A 402 3.68 21.87 -5.73
CA ALA A 402 3.03 22.25 -4.48
C ALA A 402 2.94 21.06 -3.52
N LYS A 403 2.56 19.88 -4.02
CA LYS A 403 2.48 18.65 -3.22
C LYS A 403 3.85 18.14 -2.75
N PHE A 404 4.88 18.26 -3.58
CA PHE A 404 6.25 17.95 -3.12
C PHE A 404 6.73 18.89 -2.02
N ARG A 405 6.34 20.18 -2.04
CA ARG A 405 6.65 21.11 -0.94
C ARG A 405 5.94 20.74 0.36
N GLU A 406 4.65 20.38 0.29
CA GLU A 406 3.90 19.86 1.43
C GLU A 406 4.56 18.59 2.01
N LEU A 407 4.96 17.65 1.14
CA LEU A 407 5.64 16.43 1.52
C LEU A 407 6.99 16.73 2.19
N ALA A 408 7.79 17.65 1.62
CA ALA A 408 9.07 18.07 2.20
C ALA A 408 8.89 18.71 3.59
N ASP A 409 7.82 19.51 3.81
CA ASP A 409 7.50 20.05 5.12
C ASP A 409 7.12 18.95 6.12
N ALA A 410 6.34 17.96 5.69
CA ALA A 410 5.95 16.83 6.52
C ALA A 410 7.16 16.01 7.00
N VAL A 411 8.06 15.60 6.08
CA VAL A 411 9.22 14.77 6.43
C VAL A 411 10.29 15.53 7.22
N LEU A 412 10.34 16.86 7.10
CA LEU A 412 11.25 17.70 7.88
C LEU A 412 10.69 18.14 9.24
N GLY A 413 9.47 17.69 9.59
CA GLY A 413 8.84 17.97 10.88
C GLY A 413 8.34 19.43 11.03
N LYS A 414 8.07 20.13 9.93
CA LYS A 414 7.35 21.40 9.97
C LYS A 414 5.86 21.11 10.06
N ALA A 415 5.16 21.70 11.02
CA ALA A 415 3.73 21.53 11.17
C ALA A 415 3.00 21.88 9.86
N ILE A 416 2.28 20.92 9.28
CA ILE A 416 1.32 21.20 8.21
C ILE A 416 0.17 21.93 8.89
N VAL A 417 0.13 23.25 8.74
CA VAL A 417 -1.09 24.02 9.08
C VAL A 417 -2.12 23.60 8.04
N PRO A 418 -3.22 22.94 8.42
CA PRO A 418 -4.27 22.65 7.45
C PRO A 418 -4.75 23.99 6.90
N VAL A 419 -4.59 24.20 5.60
CA VAL A 419 -5.26 25.31 4.92
C VAL A 419 -6.74 25.02 5.06
N ALA A 420 -7.41 25.75 5.98
CA ALA A 420 -8.85 25.70 6.11
C ALA A 420 -9.41 25.93 4.70
N ALA A 421 -10.20 24.99 4.21
CA ALA A 421 -10.93 25.17 2.98
C ALA A 421 -11.69 26.51 3.11
N SER A 422 -11.34 27.48 2.28
CA SER A 422 -12.06 28.74 2.23
C SER A 422 -13.47 28.37 1.79
N THR A 423 -14.36 28.24 2.76
CA THR A 423 -15.78 28.28 2.52
C THR A 423 -16.04 29.67 1.99
N ASN A 424 -16.19 29.80 0.68
CA ASN A 424 -16.81 30.96 0.08
C ASN A 424 -18.20 31.08 0.68
N GLY A 425 -18.27 31.80 1.81
CA GLY A 425 -19.50 32.28 2.40
C GLY A 425 -20.08 33.27 1.43
N THR A 426 -21.09 32.83 0.70
CA THR A 426 -22.05 33.73 0.09
C THR A 426 -22.65 34.59 1.22
N GLU A 427 -22.17 35.81 1.37
CA GLU A 427 -22.86 36.81 2.18
C GLU A 427 -24.29 36.96 1.68
N PRO A 428 -25.32 36.90 2.56
CA PRO A 428 -26.67 37.17 2.15
C PRO A 428 -26.78 38.67 1.84
N ALA A 429 -27.14 39.00 0.61
CA ALA A 429 -27.39 40.36 0.12
C ALA A 429 -28.33 41.08 1.08
N ALA A 430 -27.86 42.15 1.70
CA ALA A 430 -28.63 43.06 2.50
C ALA A 430 -29.72 43.71 1.61
N LYS A 431 -30.99 43.49 1.96
CA LYS A 431 -32.15 44.17 1.38
C LYS A 431 -32.00 45.68 1.61
N LYS A 432 -31.70 46.42 0.56
CA LYS A 432 -31.88 47.88 0.54
C LYS A 432 -33.37 48.17 0.57
N GLU A 433 -33.88 48.65 1.71
CA GLU A 433 -35.17 49.31 1.81
C GLU A 433 -35.18 50.55 0.92
N ARG A 434 -36.04 50.56 -0.10
CA ARG A 434 -36.39 51.75 -0.86
C ARG A 434 -37.30 52.58 -0.01
N ARG A 435 -36.77 53.62 0.64
CA ARG A 435 -37.56 54.77 1.14
C ARG A 435 -38.13 55.51 -0.03
N GLY A 436 -39.45 55.48 -0.16
CA GLY A 436 -40.20 56.27 -1.08
C GLY A 436 -40.17 57.79 -0.66
N LEU A 437 -39.79 58.61 -1.61
CA LEU A 437 -39.98 60.07 -1.49
C LEU A 437 -41.17 60.47 -2.34
N PHE A 438 -42.35 60.59 -1.71
CA PHE A 438 -43.43 61.39 -2.21
C PHE A 438 -43.24 62.81 -1.68
N GLY A 439 -43.29 63.79 -2.55
CA GLY A 439 -43.30 65.16 -2.17
C GLY A 439 -43.34 66.14 -3.39
N ARG A 440 -44.55 66.40 -3.87
CA ARG A 440 -45.10 67.66 -4.31
C ARG A 440 -44.15 68.79 -4.82
N ARG A 441 -44.15 69.10 -6.04
CA ARG A 441 -44.90 70.19 -6.76
C ARG A 441 -44.47 70.16 -8.21
#